data_7192f67443c3f5faa0187c7b017154be
#
_entry.id   7192f67443c3f5faa0187c7b017154be
#
_cell.length_a   1.000
_cell.length_b   1.000
_cell.length_c   1.000
_cell.angle_alpha   90.00
_cell.angle_beta   90.00
_cell.angle_gamma   90.00
#
_symmetry.space_group_name_H-M   'P 1'
#
loop_
_entity.id
_entity.type
_entity.pdbx_description
1 polymer ?
#
loop_
_entity_poly.entity_id
_entity_poly.type
_entity_poly.pdbx_seq_one_letter_code
_entity_poly.pdbx_strand_id
1 'polypeptide(L)'
;MKRIYFISVVALALGLGAVRVTAERRAQEAKPDAKNEHAYSGMYTFLKEGEFVQVTVEDTGHVTGFVSRFGDGESDKGAFLDQFFKSGKLDGNQLSFTTDIVHGVSFDFKGTVERGDGKNPGDEAYFLLKGRLTESASDVNKKVSAHSQEVVFKMFPQDGAPAAVERK
;
A
#
# COMPACT_ATOMS: atom_id res chain seq x y z
N MET A 1 54.11 54.41 39.23
CA MET A 1 52.86 54.94 39.81
C MET A 1 52.10 55.78 38.81
N LYS A 2 51.16 55.28 38.10
CA LYS A 2 50.07 56.00 37.39
C LYS A 2 49.01 55.01 37.01
N ARG A 3 47.87 55.07 37.63
CA ARG A 3 46.69 54.29 37.38
C ARG A 3 45.94 54.93 36.22
N ILE A 4 45.63 54.17 35.16
CA ILE A 4 44.78 54.61 34.05
C ILE A 4 43.55 53.72 34.09
N TYR A 5 42.39 54.32 34.39
CA TYR A 5 41.11 53.69 34.33
C TYR A 5 40.58 53.79 32.89
N PHE A 6 40.32 52.64 32.24
CA PHE A 6 39.59 52.62 30.98
C PHE A 6 38.13 52.30 31.29
N ILE A 7 37.29 53.23 30.97
CA ILE A 7 35.82 53.08 31.03
C ILE A 7 35.44 52.42 29.73
N SER A 8 34.92 51.18 29.82
CA SER A 8 34.32 50.50 28.68
C SER A 8 32.82 50.78 28.61
N VAL A 9 32.42 51.44 27.58
CA VAL A 9 31.05 51.67 27.21
C VAL A 9 30.48 50.39 26.60
N VAL A 10 29.49 49.75 27.29
CA VAL A 10 28.76 48.62 26.77
C VAL A 10 27.59 49.15 25.91
N ALA A 11 27.70 48.99 24.63
CA ALA A 11 26.61 49.26 23.71
C ALA A 11 25.71 48.01 23.63
N LEU A 12 24.50 48.14 24.19
CA LEU A 12 23.45 47.11 24.15
C LEU A 12 22.75 47.20 22.82
N ALA A 13 23.10 46.32 21.85
CA ALA A 13 22.40 46.16 20.61
C ALA A 13 21.25 45.14 20.76
N LEU A 14 20.03 45.62 20.91
CA LEU A 14 18.79 44.80 20.82
C LEU A 14 18.57 44.36 19.37
N GLY A 15 19.07 43.15 19.04
CA GLY A 15 18.76 42.49 17.80
C GLY A 15 17.42 41.73 17.93
N LEU A 16 16.33 42.27 17.37
CA LEU A 16 15.10 41.51 17.14
C LEU A 16 15.39 40.47 16.04
N GLY A 17 15.81 39.29 16.44
CA GLY A 17 15.84 38.11 15.60
C GLY A 17 14.42 37.59 15.37
N ALA A 18 13.81 37.93 14.25
CA ALA A 18 12.58 37.28 13.79
C ALA A 18 12.91 35.81 13.50
N VAL A 19 12.60 34.92 14.43
CA VAL A 19 12.60 33.48 14.22
C VAL A 19 11.47 33.18 13.23
N ARG A 20 11.82 33.03 11.95
CA ARG A 20 10.92 32.42 10.97
C ARG A 20 10.83 30.95 11.29
N VAL A 21 9.81 30.58 12.07
CA VAL A 21 9.38 29.18 12.19
C VAL A 21 8.74 28.83 10.84
N THR A 22 9.55 28.31 9.93
CA THR A 22 9.03 27.57 8.79
C THR A 22 8.42 26.29 9.35
N ALA A 23 7.12 26.33 9.56
CA ALA A 23 6.34 25.13 9.81
C ALA A 23 6.41 24.26 8.54
N GLU A 24 7.43 23.42 8.46
CA GLU A 24 7.37 22.23 7.62
C GLU A 24 6.19 21.40 8.14
N ARG A 25 5.02 21.62 7.52
CA ARG A 25 3.95 20.62 7.54
C ARG A 25 4.51 19.41 6.79
N ARG A 26 5.27 18.56 7.47
CA ARG A 26 5.36 17.17 7.08
C ARG A 26 3.91 16.70 7.07
N ALA A 27 3.41 16.38 5.88
CA ALA A 27 2.23 15.58 5.75
C ALA A 27 2.51 14.34 6.61
N GLN A 28 1.89 14.31 7.78
CA GLN A 28 1.90 13.16 8.65
C GLN A 28 1.02 12.16 7.90
N GLU A 29 1.65 11.28 7.11
CA GLU A 29 0.98 10.09 6.61
C GLU A 29 0.36 9.45 7.83
N ALA A 30 -0.97 9.47 7.89
CA ALA A 30 -1.73 8.88 8.97
C ALA A 30 -1.37 7.38 8.98
N LYS A 31 -0.54 7.00 9.95
CA LYS A 31 -0.22 5.60 10.17
C LYS A 31 -1.54 4.90 10.42
N PRO A 32 -1.95 3.91 9.59
CA PRO A 32 -3.20 3.21 9.81
C PRO A 32 -3.20 2.66 11.24
N ASP A 33 -4.30 2.86 11.95
CA ASP A 33 -4.43 2.34 13.30
C ASP A 33 -4.27 0.82 13.28
N ALA A 34 -3.31 0.28 14.00
CA ALA A 34 -3.02 -1.14 14.12
C ALA A 34 -4.23 -2.00 14.58
N LYS A 35 -5.31 -1.36 15.01
CA LYS A 35 -6.59 -1.98 15.38
C LYS A 35 -7.49 -2.36 14.21
N ASN A 36 -7.12 -2.07 12.96
CA ASN A 36 -8.03 -2.24 11.83
C ASN A 36 -7.39 -2.92 10.61
N GLU A 37 -6.36 -3.72 10.83
CA GLU A 37 -5.66 -4.44 9.75
C GLU A 37 -6.60 -5.41 9.00
N HIS A 38 -7.57 -6.01 9.69
CA HIS A 38 -8.62 -6.82 9.06
C HIS A 38 -9.48 -6.06 8.05
N ALA A 39 -9.60 -4.73 8.20
CA ALA A 39 -10.35 -3.91 7.25
C ALA A 39 -9.74 -3.89 5.84
N TYR A 40 -8.47 -4.30 5.71
CA TYR A 40 -7.81 -4.43 4.41
C TYR A 40 -8.17 -5.73 3.68
N SER A 41 -8.84 -6.66 4.37
CA SER A 41 -9.36 -7.86 3.74
C SER A 41 -10.46 -7.52 2.74
N GLY A 42 -10.43 -8.13 1.57
CA GLY A 42 -11.43 -7.90 0.54
C GLY A 42 -10.94 -8.28 -0.85
N MET A 43 -11.79 -8.05 -1.83
CA MET A 43 -11.46 -8.21 -3.23
C MET A 43 -10.96 -6.87 -3.79
N TYR A 44 -9.95 -6.94 -4.64
CA TYR A 44 -9.38 -5.79 -5.33
C TYR A 44 -9.31 -6.09 -6.82
N THR A 45 -9.41 -5.06 -7.66
CA THR A 45 -9.15 -5.19 -9.10
C THR A 45 -7.76 -5.77 -9.33
N PHE A 46 -7.55 -6.41 -10.49
CA PHE A 46 -6.23 -6.88 -10.90
C PHE A 46 -5.82 -6.25 -12.24
N LEU A 47 -5.10 -6.95 -13.09
CA LEU A 47 -4.50 -6.36 -14.28
C LEU A 47 -5.51 -6.06 -15.40
N LYS A 48 -6.47 -6.94 -15.60
CA LYS A 48 -7.49 -6.81 -16.67
C LYS A 48 -8.88 -6.71 -16.06
N GLU A 49 -9.80 -6.12 -16.80
CA GLU A 49 -11.21 -6.09 -16.40
C GLU A 49 -11.74 -7.52 -16.17
N GLY A 50 -12.40 -7.71 -15.03
CA GLY A 50 -12.90 -9.02 -14.59
C GLY A 50 -11.90 -9.85 -13.80
N GLU A 51 -10.60 -9.55 -13.86
CA GLU A 51 -9.61 -10.17 -12.99
C GLU A 51 -9.60 -9.50 -11.61
N PHE A 52 -9.28 -10.27 -10.57
CA PHE A 52 -9.23 -9.74 -9.21
C PHE A 52 -8.19 -10.46 -8.35
N VAL A 53 -7.84 -9.82 -7.24
CA VAL A 53 -7.08 -10.42 -6.15
C VAL A 53 -7.92 -10.40 -4.88
N GLN A 54 -8.09 -11.56 -4.25
CA GLN A 54 -8.71 -11.69 -2.93
C GLN A 54 -7.61 -11.68 -1.88
N VAL A 55 -7.73 -10.78 -0.90
CA VAL A 55 -6.81 -10.63 0.22
C VAL A 55 -7.57 -10.92 1.52
N THR A 56 -7.00 -11.73 2.39
CA THR A 56 -7.47 -11.96 3.75
C THR A 56 -6.32 -11.72 4.71
N VAL A 57 -6.48 -10.76 5.61
CA VAL A 57 -5.50 -10.42 6.64
C VAL A 57 -5.90 -11.11 7.93
N GLU A 58 -5.01 -11.88 8.53
CA GLU A 58 -5.17 -12.58 9.78
C GLU A 58 -4.58 -11.80 10.96
N ASP A 59 -4.95 -12.15 12.21
CA ASP A 59 -4.57 -11.45 13.45
C ASP A 59 -3.06 -11.20 13.62
N THR A 60 -2.23 -12.03 12.99
CA THR A 60 -0.76 -11.96 13.10
C THR A 60 -0.09 -11.17 11.99
N GLY A 61 -0.88 -10.51 11.12
CA GLY A 61 -0.37 -9.90 9.90
C GLY A 61 0.02 -10.92 8.82
N HIS A 62 -0.33 -12.19 9.01
CA HIS A 62 -0.28 -13.18 7.94
C HIS A 62 -1.37 -12.87 6.91
N VAL A 63 -1.03 -12.96 5.63
CA VAL A 63 -1.96 -12.67 4.54
C VAL A 63 -2.15 -13.90 3.70
N THR A 64 -3.40 -14.31 3.55
CA THR A 64 -3.82 -15.38 2.63
C THR A 64 -4.70 -14.81 1.53
N GLY A 65 -4.91 -15.58 0.48
CA GLY A 65 -5.75 -15.17 -0.64
C GLY A 65 -5.34 -15.81 -1.95
N PHE A 66 -5.81 -15.24 -3.03
CA PHE A 66 -5.49 -15.71 -4.38
C PHE A 66 -5.68 -14.60 -5.42
N VAL A 67 -5.01 -14.75 -6.55
CA VAL A 67 -5.26 -13.99 -7.78
C VAL A 67 -6.14 -14.85 -8.68
N SER A 68 -7.24 -14.30 -9.17
CA SER A 68 -8.07 -14.89 -10.20
C SER A 68 -7.86 -14.12 -11.51
N ARG A 69 -7.28 -14.76 -12.50
CA ARG A 69 -6.94 -14.16 -13.79
C ARG A 69 -7.40 -15.02 -14.96
N PHE A 70 -7.51 -14.42 -16.12
CA PHE A 70 -7.75 -15.19 -17.35
C PHE A 70 -6.50 -15.94 -17.79
N GLY A 71 -6.72 -17.16 -18.26
CA GLY A 71 -5.69 -17.92 -18.94
C GLY A 71 -5.29 -17.30 -20.27
N ASP A 72 -3.98 -17.28 -20.55
CA ASP A 72 -3.40 -16.73 -21.79
C ASP A 72 -2.99 -17.82 -22.79
N GLY A 73 -2.96 -19.09 -22.37
CA GLY A 73 -2.62 -20.25 -23.19
C GLY A 73 -3.79 -20.68 -24.10
N GLU A 74 -3.49 -21.39 -25.19
CA GLU A 74 -4.54 -21.90 -26.08
C GLU A 74 -5.50 -22.87 -25.38
N SER A 75 -5.01 -23.63 -24.38
CA SER A 75 -5.78 -24.62 -23.64
C SER A 75 -6.69 -24.02 -22.57
N ASP A 76 -6.43 -22.80 -22.13
CA ASP A 76 -7.09 -22.16 -20.98
C ASP A 76 -7.59 -20.75 -21.28
N LYS A 77 -7.58 -20.37 -22.56
CA LYS A 77 -8.02 -19.06 -23.03
C LYS A 77 -9.45 -18.75 -22.58
N GLY A 78 -9.60 -17.70 -21.79
CA GLY A 78 -10.89 -17.26 -21.25
C GLY A 78 -11.39 -18.04 -20.04
N ALA A 79 -10.67 -19.05 -19.57
CA ALA A 79 -10.92 -19.69 -18.29
C ALA A 79 -10.30 -18.86 -17.15
N PHE A 80 -10.96 -18.83 -15.97
CA PHE A 80 -10.34 -18.29 -14.77
C PHE A 80 -9.36 -19.29 -14.19
N LEU A 81 -8.18 -18.78 -13.84
CA LEU A 81 -7.10 -19.52 -13.19
C LEU A 81 -6.87 -18.86 -11.82
N ASP A 82 -7.19 -19.61 -10.76
CA ASP A 82 -6.94 -19.17 -9.38
C ASP A 82 -5.53 -19.56 -8.97
N GLN A 83 -4.77 -18.56 -8.52
CA GLN A 83 -3.40 -18.69 -8.05
C GLN A 83 -3.32 -18.32 -6.59
N PHE A 84 -3.31 -19.31 -5.69
CA PHE A 84 -3.28 -19.08 -4.25
C PHE A 84 -1.96 -18.46 -3.80
N PHE A 85 -2.01 -17.70 -2.71
CA PHE A 85 -0.82 -17.15 -2.11
C PHE A 85 0.02 -18.27 -1.47
N LYS A 86 1.22 -18.41 -1.94
CA LYS A 86 2.26 -19.23 -1.33
C LYS A 86 2.77 -18.61 -0.05
N SER A 87 2.83 -17.29 -0.01
CA SER A 87 3.19 -16.48 1.16
C SER A 87 2.55 -15.10 1.05
N GLY A 88 2.20 -14.54 2.20
CA GLY A 88 1.68 -13.18 2.28
C GLY A 88 1.92 -12.59 3.67
N LYS A 89 2.21 -11.30 3.72
CA LYS A 89 2.48 -10.56 4.95
C LYS A 89 1.96 -9.13 4.85
N LEU A 90 1.43 -8.67 5.97
CA LEU A 90 1.14 -7.27 6.26
C LEU A 90 1.99 -6.83 7.45
N ASP A 91 2.63 -5.66 7.36
CA ASP A 91 3.40 -5.02 8.42
C ASP A 91 3.05 -3.53 8.45
N GLY A 92 2.16 -3.16 9.37
CA GLY A 92 1.49 -1.87 9.34
C GLY A 92 0.63 -1.71 8.09
N ASN A 93 1.05 -0.92 7.13
CA ASN A 93 0.41 -0.79 5.82
C ASN A 93 1.22 -1.39 4.66
N GLN A 94 2.37 -1.99 4.94
CA GLN A 94 3.19 -2.66 3.92
C GLN A 94 2.65 -4.06 3.67
N LEU A 95 2.11 -4.30 2.48
CA LEU A 95 1.54 -5.57 2.06
C LEU A 95 2.42 -6.22 1.00
N SER A 96 2.69 -7.51 1.19
CA SER A 96 3.38 -8.32 0.20
C SER A 96 2.74 -9.69 0.07
N PHE A 97 2.75 -10.24 -1.13
CA PHE A 97 2.37 -11.64 -1.37
C PHE A 97 3.14 -12.22 -2.55
N THR A 98 3.29 -13.53 -2.55
CA THR A 98 3.80 -14.31 -3.68
C THR A 98 2.80 -15.43 -3.95
N THR A 99 2.45 -15.68 -5.21
CA THR A 99 1.51 -16.74 -5.58
C THR A 99 2.23 -18.07 -5.87
N ASP A 100 1.47 -19.16 -5.84
CA ASP A 100 1.88 -20.40 -6.48
C ASP A 100 2.05 -20.23 -7.99
N ILE A 101 2.78 -21.14 -8.61
CA ILE A 101 2.96 -21.17 -10.06
C ILE A 101 1.79 -21.92 -10.68
N VAL A 102 1.00 -21.26 -11.52
CA VAL A 102 -0.08 -21.88 -12.28
C VAL A 102 0.16 -21.65 -13.76
N HIS A 103 0.20 -22.71 -14.57
CA HIS A 103 0.53 -22.69 -16.00
C HIS A 103 1.82 -21.92 -16.31
N GLY A 104 2.84 -22.11 -15.46
CA GLY A 104 4.16 -21.49 -15.63
C GLY A 104 4.25 -20.03 -15.20
N VAL A 105 3.15 -19.42 -14.70
CA VAL A 105 3.11 -18.01 -14.29
C VAL A 105 2.97 -17.91 -12.77
N SER A 106 3.68 -16.96 -12.17
CA SER A 106 3.52 -16.55 -10.77
C SER A 106 3.64 -15.04 -10.63
N PHE A 107 3.10 -14.50 -9.52
CA PHE A 107 3.14 -13.08 -9.19
C PHE A 107 3.81 -12.85 -7.85
N ASP A 108 4.60 -11.78 -7.77
CA ASP A 108 5.15 -11.22 -6.53
C ASP A 108 4.69 -9.76 -6.44
N PHE A 109 3.98 -9.42 -5.38
CA PHE A 109 3.53 -8.05 -5.11
C PHE A 109 4.22 -7.52 -3.86
N LYS A 110 4.67 -6.27 -3.92
CA LYS A 110 5.18 -5.50 -2.78
C LYS A 110 4.69 -4.07 -2.89
N GLY A 111 3.97 -3.63 -1.88
CA GLY A 111 3.38 -2.30 -1.89
C GLY A 111 2.78 -1.89 -0.56
N THR A 112 1.94 -0.88 -0.62
CA THR A 112 1.24 -0.30 0.53
C THR A 112 -0.26 -0.39 0.37
N VAL A 113 -0.95 -0.51 1.50
CA VAL A 113 -2.39 -0.25 1.56
C VAL A 113 -2.59 1.22 1.88
N GLU A 114 -3.33 1.92 1.02
CA GLU A 114 -3.62 3.34 1.16
C GLU A 114 -5.12 3.61 1.14
N ARG A 115 -5.52 4.76 1.66
CA ARG A 115 -6.89 5.25 1.50
C ARG A 115 -7.09 5.74 0.07
N GLY A 116 -8.19 5.32 -0.54
CA GLY A 116 -8.64 5.80 -1.83
C GLY A 116 -9.78 6.82 -1.71
N ASP A 117 -10.56 6.94 -2.79
CA ASP A 117 -11.62 7.95 -2.92
C ASP A 117 -12.95 7.52 -2.27
N GLY A 118 -13.12 6.26 -1.92
CA GLY A 118 -14.28 5.74 -1.19
C GLY A 118 -14.49 6.50 0.12
N LYS A 119 -15.71 6.98 0.40
CA LYS A 119 -16.01 7.82 1.57
C LYS A 119 -16.25 6.98 2.82
N ASN A 120 -16.95 5.86 2.65
CA ASN A 120 -17.34 4.99 3.76
C ASN A 120 -16.64 3.62 3.62
N PRO A 121 -16.42 2.90 4.74
CA PRO A 121 -16.02 1.50 4.69
C PRO A 121 -17.02 0.71 3.83
N GLY A 122 -16.49 -0.03 2.85
CA GLY A 122 -17.31 -0.79 1.91
C GLY A 122 -17.61 -0.08 0.59
N ASP A 123 -17.33 1.21 0.45
CA ASP A 123 -17.41 1.89 -0.85
C ASP A 123 -16.32 1.34 -1.79
N GLU A 124 -16.58 1.40 -3.10
CA GLU A 124 -15.55 1.14 -4.11
C GLU A 124 -14.33 2.03 -3.88
N ALA A 125 -13.16 1.45 -4.06
CA ALA A 125 -11.88 2.14 -3.85
C ALA A 125 -11.71 2.77 -2.45
N TYR A 126 -12.36 2.20 -1.40
CA TYR A 126 -12.12 2.64 -0.02
C TYR A 126 -10.67 2.42 0.39
N PHE A 127 -10.09 1.28 0.01
CA PHE A 127 -8.66 1.01 0.05
C PHE A 127 -8.09 0.73 -1.34
N LEU A 128 -6.82 1.05 -1.49
CA LEU A 128 -6.02 0.81 -2.68
C LEU A 128 -4.79 0.00 -2.28
N LEU A 129 -4.42 -0.98 -3.10
CA LEU A 129 -3.10 -1.60 -3.03
C LEU A 129 -2.22 -0.93 -4.08
N LYS A 130 -1.23 -0.16 -3.66
CA LYS A 130 -0.28 0.50 -4.55
C LYS A 130 1.10 -0.09 -4.38
N GLY A 131 1.74 -0.43 -5.48
CA GLY A 131 3.08 -0.98 -5.40
C GLY A 131 3.55 -1.58 -6.69
N ARG A 132 4.56 -2.41 -6.57
CA ARG A 132 5.18 -3.13 -7.68
C ARG A 132 4.68 -4.56 -7.74
N LEU A 133 4.19 -4.93 -8.91
CA LEU A 133 3.85 -6.30 -9.27
C LEU A 133 4.92 -6.84 -10.21
N THR A 134 5.48 -8.00 -9.89
CA THR A 134 6.37 -8.75 -10.77
C THR A 134 5.66 -10.01 -11.21
N GLU A 135 5.44 -10.16 -12.50
CA GLU A 135 5.01 -11.39 -13.15
C GLU A 135 6.24 -12.17 -13.57
N SER A 136 6.31 -13.44 -13.19
CA SER A 136 7.34 -14.38 -13.64
C SER A 136 6.69 -15.46 -14.48
N ALA A 137 7.12 -15.60 -15.72
CA ALA A 137 6.63 -16.62 -16.66
C ALA A 137 7.77 -17.60 -17.06
N SER A 138 7.47 -18.88 -17.02
CA SER A 138 8.39 -19.94 -17.44
C SER A 138 7.90 -20.55 -18.77
N ASP A 139 8.77 -20.58 -19.76
CA ASP A 139 8.49 -21.22 -21.04
C ASP A 139 8.65 -22.76 -20.99
N VAL A 140 8.34 -23.41 -22.10
CA VAL A 140 8.47 -24.88 -22.25
C VAL A 140 9.89 -25.39 -22.06
N ASN A 141 10.90 -24.53 -22.21
CA ASN A 141 12.31 -24.85 -21.99
C ASN A 141 12.78 -24.51 -20.57
N LYS A 142 11.85 -24.18 -19.65
CA LYS A 142 12.10 -23.75 -18.28
C LYS A 142 12.90 -22.43 -18.18
N LYS A 143 12.94 -21.63 -19.24
CA LYS A 143 13.52 -20.30 -19.19
C LYS A 143 12.51 -19.37 -18.53
N VAL A 144 12.93 -18.72 -17.45
CA VAL A 144 12.09 -17.77 -16.71
C VAL A 144 12.34 -16.36 -17.26
N SER A 145 11.26 -15.66 -17.56
CA SER A 145 11.22 -14.22 -17.80
C SER A 145 10.47 -13.54 -16.69
N ALA A 146 10.88 -12.32 -16.31
CA ALA A 146 10.20 -11.54 -15.29
C ALA A 146 9.90 -10.14 -15.84
N HIS A 147 8.68 -9.69 -15.62
CA HIS A 147 8.22 -8.35 -15.96
C HIS A 147 7.68 -7.67 -14.70
N SER A 148 8.17 -6.46 -14.42
CA SER A 148 7.73 -5.69 -13.25
C SER A 148 7.06 -4.40 -13.70
N GLN A 149 5.98 -4.04 -13.02
CA GLN A 149 5.25 -2.80 -13.26
C GLN A 149 4.70 -2.22 -11.96
N GLU A 150 4.49 -0.91 -11.92
CA GLU A 150 3.77 -0.25 -10.84
C GLU A 150 2.27 -0.42 -11.09
N VAL A 151 1.55 -0.78 -10.03
CA VAL A 151 0.11 -1.06 -10.09
C VAL A 151 -0.65 -0.35 -8.99
N VAL A 152 -1.93 -0.12 -9.26
CA VAL A 152 -2.91 0.34 -8.28
C VAL A 152 -4.13 -0.56 -8.39
N PHE A 153 -4.35 -1.40 -7.41
CA PHE A 153 -5.53 -2.24 -7.32
C PHE A 153 -6.56 -1.59 -6.41
N LYS A 154 -7.79 -1.46 -6.88
CA LYS A 154 -8.88 -0.80 -6.16
C LYS A 154 -9.75 -1.84 -5.46
N MET A 155 -10.08 -1.60 -4.20
CA MET A 155 -11.02 -2.45 -3.48
C MET A 155 -12.38 -2.41 -4.18
N PHE A 156 -13.00 -3.57 -4.37
CA PHE A 156 -14.40 -3.67 -4.81
C PHE A 156 -15.34 -3.20 -3.69
N PRO A 157 -16.53 -2.73 -4.02
CA PRO A 157 -17.54 -2.44 -3.03
C PRO A 157 -17.87 -3.71 -2.25
N GLN A 158 -18.06 -3.55 -0.93
CA GLN A 158 -18.45 -4.65 -0.04
C GLN A 158 -19.94 -4.54 0.22
N ASP A 159 -20.73 -5.49 -0.29
CA ASP A 159 -22.15 -5.56 -0.03
C ASP A 159 -22.41 -5.79 1.48
N GLY A 160 -23.18 -4.91 2.09
CA GLY A 160 -23.56 -5.02 3.50
C GLY A 160 -22.66 -4.31 4.50
N ALA A 161 -21.74 -3.45 4.05
CA ALA A 161 -21.07 -2.54 5.00
C ALA A 161 -22.15 -1.67 5.69
N PRO A 162 -22.15 -1.58 7.05
CA PRO A 162 -23.13 -0.79 7.75
C PRO A 162 -23.01 0.66 7.30
N ALA A 163 -24.09 1.25 6.82
CA ALA A 163 -24.15 2.67 6.52
C ALA A 163 -23.64 3.44 7.73
N ALA A 164 -22.69 4.34 7.53
CA ALA A 164 -22.16 5.16 8.60
C ALA A 164 -23.31 5.80 9.36
N VAL A 165 -23.46 5.44 10.65
CA VAL A 165 -24.46 6.09 11.52
C VAL A 165 -23.98 7.54 11.68
N GLU A 166 -24.62 8.46 10.97
CA GLU A 166 -24.45 9.89 11.23
C GLU A 166 -24.84 10.15 12.69
N ARG A 167 -23.86 10.35 13.54
CA ARG A 167 -24.11 10.91 14.88
C ARG A 167 -24.45 12.39 14.70
N LYS A 168 -25.75 12.68 14.87
CA LYS A 168 -26.24 14.05 15.07
C LYS A 168 -25.78 14.60 16.42
#